data_8d16c61468928af6a10774aae771ea86
#
_entry.id   8d16c61468928af6a10774aae771ea86
#
_cell.length_a   1.000
_cell.length_b   1.000
_cell.length_c   1.000
_cell.angle_alpha   90.00
_cell.angle_beta   90.00
_cell.angle_gamma   90.00
#
_symmetry.space_group_name_H-M   'P 1'
#
loop_
_entity.id
_entity.type
_entity.pdbx_description
1 polymer ?
#
loop_
_entity_poly.entity_id
_entity_poly.type
_entity_poly.pdbx_seq_one_letter_code
_entity_poly.pdbx_strand_id
1 'polypeptide(L)'
;VHGYQSARENVDEDVVVAGAGPLQVEVDLMQPVDPERKPRVHEPALNHVGLWVDDLASAVAWLGARGVRFAPGGIRKGAGGHDVCFIHPKGNDQAPIGGSGVLIELIQAPPEVVRAFEAAASSG
;
A
#
# COMPACT_ATOMS: atom_id res chain seq x y z
N VAL A 1 -6.54 3.82 18.37
CA VAL A 1 -6.35 5.03 17.52
C VAL A 1 -5.07 5.74 17.98
N HIS A 2 -4.21 6.08 17.05
CA HIS A 2 -3.08 6.94 17.31
C HIS A 2 -2.91 7.94 16.17
N GLY A 3 -2.39 9.12 16.51
CA GLY A 3 -2.21 10.21 15.57
C GLY A 3 -0.77 10.34 15.08
N TYR A 4 -0.61 10.83 13.88
CA TYR A 4 0.68 11.15 13.27
C TYR A 4 0.55 12.43 12.45
N GLN A 5 1.52 13.32 12.56
CA GLN A 5 1.53 14.55 11.77
C GLN A 5 2.90 14.75 11.11
N SER A 6 2.89 15.09 9.84
CA SER A 6 4.09 15.39 9.08
C SER A 6 3.89 16.61 8.18
N ALA A 7 4.59 17.67 8.49
CA ALA A 7 4.61 18.87 7.65
C ALA A 7 5.26 18.59 6.29
N ARG A 8 6.25 17.68 6.23
CA ARG A 8 6.92 17.28 4.98
C ARG A 8 5.95 16.57 4.04
N GLU A 9 5.14 15.66 4.58
CA GLU A 9 4.16 14.89 3.83
C GLU A 9 2.80 15.58 3.75
N ASN A 10 2.68 16.76 4.36
CA ASN A 10 1.46 17.56 4.40
C ASN A 10 0.26 16.76 4.90
N VAL A 11 0.46 15.98 5.96
CA VAL A 11 -0.58 15.10 6.48
C VAL A 11 -0.74 15.23 7.99
N ASP A 12 -1.98 15.20 8.41
CA ASP A 12 -2.43 14.95 9.77
C ASP A 12 -3.29 13.69 9.71
N GLU A 13 -2.91 12.66 10.44
CA GLU A 13 -3.39 11.30 10.24
C GLU A 13 -3.79 10.65 11.55
N ASP A 14 -4.97 10.04 11.55
CA ASP A 14 -5.42 9.14 12.61
C ASP A 14 -5.42 7.70 12.07
N VAL A 15 -4.70 6.82 12.72
CA VAL A 15 -4.66 5.39 12.39
C VAL A 15 -5.65 4.64 13.25
N VAL A 16 -6.64 4.03 12.62
CA VAL A 16 -7.66 3.20 13.25
C VAL A 16 -7.35 1.74 12.95
N VAL A 17 -7.31 0.91 13.99
CA VAL A 17 -7.01 -0.52 13.85
C VAL A 17 -8.26 -1.35 14.13
N ALA A 18 -8.60 -2.24 13.21
CA ALA A 18 -9.65 -3.23 13.37
C ALA A 18 -9.04 -4.64 13.49
N GLY A 19 -9.47 -5.38 14.51
CA GLY A 19 -8.92 -6.70 14.81
C GLY A 19 -7.67 -6.63 15.68
N ALA A 20 -6.96 -7.74 15.75
CA ALA A 20 -5.75 -7.87 16.55
C ALA A 20 -4.77 -8.85 15.90
N GLY A 21 -3.49 -8.76 16.31
CA GLY A 21 -2.43 -9.63 15.81
C GLY A 21 -1.99 -9.31 14.39
N PRO A 22 -1.29 -10.26 13.72
CA PRO A 22 -0.66 -10.00 12.43
C PRO A 22 -1.63 -9.73 11.27
N LEU A 23 -2.90 -10.11 11.40
CA LEU A 23 -3.92 -9.93 10.35
C LEU A 23 -4.86 -8.77 10.64
N GLN A 24 -4.51 -7.89 11.56
CA GLN A 24 -5.28 -6.67 11.80
C GLN A 24 -5.34 -5.81 10.53
N VAL A 25 -6.41 -5.03 10.42
CA VAL A 25 -6.58 -4.06 9.34
C VAL A 25 -6.37 -2.65 9.88
N GLU A 26 -5.58 -1.86 9.21
CA GLU A 26 -5.39 -0.44 9.51
C GLU A 26 -6.18 0.41 8.52
N VAL A 27 -6.85 1.42 9.03
CA VAL A 27 -7.51 2.45 8.24
C VAL A 27 -6.92 3.80 8.62
N ASP A 28 -6.21 4.41 7.70
CA ASP A 28 -5.54 5.68 7.91
C ASP A 28 -6.46 6.81 7.44
N LEU A 29 -6.94 7.60 8.39
CA LEU A 29 -7.79 8.75 8.12
C LEU A 29 -6.89 9.97 7.99
N MET A 30 -6.68 10.44 6.77
CA MET A 30 -5.74 11.50 6.45
C MET A 30 -6.44 12.79 6.07
N GLN A 31 -5.94 13.91 6.62
CA GLN A 31 -6.30 15.24 6.15
C GLN A 31 -5.02 16.04 5.87
N PRO A 32 -5.05 16.98 4.91
CA PRO A 32 -3.88 17.81 4.67
C PRO A 32 -3.69 18.83 5.81
N VAL A 33 -2.44 19.09 6.17
CA VAL A 33 -2.10 20.22 7.06
C VAL A 33 -2.44 21.53 6.35
N ASP A 34 -2.13 21.59 5.06
CA ASP A 34 -2.46 22.72 4.18
C ASP A 34 -3.12 22.17 2.90
N PRO A 35 -4.44 22.39 2.69
CA PRO A 35 -5.15 21.83 1.55
C PRO A 35 -4.69 22.37 0.18
N GLU A 36 -4.02 23.51 0.16
CA GLU A 36 -3.52 24.10 -1.08
C GLU A 36 -2.11 23.62 -1.46
N ARG A 37 -1.42 22.96 -0.53
CA ARG A 37 -0.05 22.49 -0.73
C ARG A 37 -0.03 21.01 -1.13
N LYS A 38 0.95 20.62 -1.94
CA LYS A 38 1.23 19.21 -2.27
C LYS A 38 2.15 18.57 -1.22
N PRO A 39 2.04 17.24 -1.01
CA PRO A 39 1.05 16.35 -1.62
C PRO A 39 -0.36 16.58 -1.10
N ARG A 40 -1.34 16.45 -1.97
CA ARG A 40 -2.75 16.55 -1.62
C ARG A 40 -3.27 15.20 -1.17
N VAL A 41 -3.12 14.90 0.11
CA VAL A 41 -3.43 13.57 0.67
C VAL A 41 -4.93 13.22 0.65
N HIS A 42 -5.80 14.21 0.45
CA HIS A 42 -7.26 14.07 0.39
C HIS A 42 -7.80 13.90 -1.03
N GLU A 43 -6.94 13.95 -2.04
CA GLU A 43 -7.32 13.82 -3.45
C GLU A 43 -6.42 12.80 -4.18
N PRO A 44 -7.00 11.67 -4.63
CA PRO A 44 -8.40 11.23 -4.48
C PRO A 44 -8.74 10.87 -3.03
N ALA A 45 -10.03 10.79 -2.72
CA ALA A 45 -10.49 10.48 -1.36
C ALA A 45 -10.00 9.12 -0.84
N LEU A 46 -9.92 8.11 -1.72
CA LEU A 46 -9.19 6.88 -1.44
C LEU A 46 -7.76 7.04 -1.97
N ASN A 47 -6.82 7.31 -1.06
CA ASN A 47 -5.43 7.59 -1.42
C ASN A 47 -4.72 6.36 -1.96
N HIS A 48 -4.71 5.28 -1.18
CA HIS A 48 -4.15 4.01 -1.61
C HIS A 48 -4.69 2.84 -0.79
N VAL A 49 -4.45 1.63 -1.29
CA VAL A 49 -4.71 0.37 -0.61
C VAL A 49 -3.39 -0.36 -0.46
N GLY A 50 -3.06 -0.79 0.75
CA GLY A 50 -1.86 -1.58 1.05
C GLY A 50 -2.20 -3.06 1.20
N LEU A 51 -1.47 -3.93 0.53
CA LEU A 51 -1.67 -5.38 0.54
C LEU A 51 -0.37 -6.10 0.90
N TRP A 52 -0.44 -6.99 1.88
CA TRP A 52 0.65 -7.93 2.15
C TRP A 52 0.81 -8.93 1.02
N VAL A 53 2.06 -9.18 0.61
CA VAL A 53 2.41 -10.29 -0.26
C VAL A 53 3.56 -11.09 0.36
N ASP A 54 3.56 -12.38 0.16
CA ASP A 54 4.54 -13.30 0.76
C ASP A 54 5.93 -13.20 0.11
N ASP A 55 5.98 -12.94 -1.20
CA ASP A 55 7.22 -12.75 -1.96
C ASP A 55 7.04 -11.60 -2.95
N LEU A 56 7.45 -10.41 -2.53
CA LEU A 56 7.26 -9.19 -3.32
C LEU A 56 7.99 -9.23 -4.66
N ALA A 57 9.22 -9.73 -4.69
CA ALA A 57 10.00 -9.80 -5.93
C ALA A 57 9.33 -10.70 -6.96
N SER A 58 8.85 -11.87 -6.54
CA SER A 58 8.11 -12.81 -7.40
C SER A 58 6.79 -12.23 -7.86
N ALA A 59 6.04 -11.56 -6.97
CA ALA A 59 4.77 -10.92 -7.30
C ALA A 59 4.96 -9.83 -8.36
N VAL A 60 5.95 -8.96 -8.19
CA VAL A 60 6.25 -7.88 -9.15
C VAL A 60 6.65 -8.45 -10.51
N ALA A 61 7.50 -9.47 -10.54
CA ALA A 61 7.90 -10.13 -11.79
C ALA A 61 6.71 -10.77 -12.50
N TRP A 62 5.87 -11.48 -11.76
CA TRP A 62 4.69 -12.18 -12.29
C TRP A 62 3.65 -11.21 -12.85
N LEU A 63 3.34 -10.17 -12.11
CA LEU A 63 2.37 -9.13 -12.52
C LEU A 63 2.91 -8.32 -13.70
N GLY A 64 4.19 -7.93 -13.65
CA GLY A 64 4.83 -7.18 -14.74
C GLY A 64 4.81 -7.92 -16.07
N ALA A 65 5.07 -9.23 -16.04
CA ALA A 65 5.01 -10.09 -17.22
C ALA A 65 3.60 -10.18 -17.83
N ARG A 66 2.57 -9.82 -17.06
CA ARG A 66 1.15 -9.85 -17.49
C ARG A 66 0.59 -8.48 -17.81
N GLY A 67 1.43 -7.47 -17.92
CA GLY A 67 1.05 -6.14 -18.35
C GLY A 67 0.62 -5.19 -17.23
N VAL A 68 0.91 -5.50 -15.98
CA VAL A 68 0.66 -4.57 -14.86
C VAL A 68 1.68 -3.46 -14.88
N ARG A 69 1.20 -2.22 -14.83
CA ARG A 69 2.06 -1.03 -14.75
C ARG A 69 2.39 -0.70 -13.32
N PHE A 70 3.67 -0.63 -13.02
CA PHE A 70 4.16 -0.16 -11.72
C PHE A 70 4.52 1.33 -11.77
N ALA A 71 4.33 2.01 -10.65
CA ALA A 71 4.81 3.38 -10.48
C ALA A 71 6.34 3.42 -10.48
N PRO A 72 6.97 4.56 -10.83
CA PRO A 72 8.42 4.69 -10.80
C PRO A 72 9.01 4.40 -9.42
N GLY A 73 10.23 3.86 -9.39
CA GLY A 73 10.97 3.58 -8.17
C GLY A 73 11.15 2.11 -7.84
N GLY A 74 10.42 1.20 -8.50
CA GLY A 74 10.56 -0.24 -8.29
C GLY A 74 10.33 -0.67 -6.83
N ILE A 75 10.98 -1.76 -6.44
CA ILE A 75 10.96 -2.24 -5.04
C ILE A 75 11.89 -1.36 -4.21
N ARG A 76 11.37 -0.81 -3.12
CA ARG A 76 12.10 0.08 -2.22
C ARG A 76 11.57 -0.03 -0.80
N LYS A 77 12.32 0.52 0.18
CA LYS A 77 11.83 0.63 1.56
C LYS A 77 10.66 1.62 1.65
N GLY A 78 9.56 1.15 2.19
CA GLY A 78 8.40 1.98 2.50
C GLY A 78 8.49 2.63 3.89
N ALA A 79 7.49 3.46 4.20
CA ALA A 79 7.41 4.20 5.47
C ALA A 79 7.39 3.28 6.71
N GLY A 80 6.81 2.10 6.60
CA GLY A 80 6.75 1.10 7.68
C GLY A 80 8.00 0.24 7.85
N GLY A 81 9.06 0.47 7.05
CA GLY A 81 10.30 -0.30 7.10
C GLY A 81 10.29 -1.59 6.29
N HIS A 82 9.19 -1.94 5.65
CA HIS A 82 9.07 -3.08 4.75
C HIS A 82 9.38 -2.69 3.32
N ASP A 83 9.80 -3.65 2.50
CA ASP A 83 9.94 -3.44 1.06
C ASP A 83 8.55 -3.30 0.43
N VAL A 84 8.42 -2.34 -0.48
CA VAL A 84 7.16 -2.03 -1.15
C VAL A 84 7.38 -1.81 -2.65
N CYS A 85 6.30 -1.98 -3.42
CA CYS A 85 6.22 -1.60 -4.81
C CYS A 85 4.80 -1.16 -5.13
N PHE A 86 4.64 -0.09 -5.91
CA PHE A 86 3.32 0.48 -6.17
C PHE A 86 2.84 0.15 -7.57
N ILE A 87 1.61 -0.36 -7.67
CA ILE A 87 0.90 -0.45 -8.95
C ILE A 87 0.33 0.93 -9.27
N HIS A 88 0.64 1.43 -10.46
CA HIS A 88 0.14 2.73 -10.91
C HIS A 88 -1.39 2.70 -11.03
N PRO A 89 -2.11 3.80 -10.67
CA PRO A 89 -3.56 3.85 -10.80
C PRO A 89 -4.07 3.63 -12.23
N LYS A 90 -3.26 3.96 -13.24
CA LYS A 90 -3.64 3.84 -14.66
C LYS A 90 -2.62 3.03 -15.43
N GLY A 91 -3.10 2.17 -16.32
CA GLY A 91 -2.25 1.52 -17.31
C GLY A 91 -1.79 2.49 -18.41
N ASN A 92 -0.90 2.03 -19.27
CA ASN A 92 -0.47 2.72 -20.51
C ASN A 92 -0.36 1.72 -21.65
N ASP A 93 0.16 2.15 -22.81
CA ASP A 93 0.24 1.28 -24.00
C ASP A 93 1.22 0.10 -23.82
N GLN A 94 2.30 0.27 -23.07
CA GLN A 94 3.29 -0.78 -22.79
C GLN A 94 2.85 -1.72 -21.67
N ALA A 95 2.15 -1.19 -20.66
CA ALA A 95 1.63 -1.93 -19.51
C ALA A 95 0.19 -1.50 -19.26
N PRO A 96 -0.79 -2.16 -19.89
CA PRO A 96 -2.17 -1.66 -19.95
C PRO A 96 -2.97 -1.84 -18.67
N ILE A 97 -2.48 -2.61 -17.69
CA ILE A 97 -3.21 -2.90 -16.47
C ILE A 97 -2.70 -2.00 -15.34
N GLY A 98 -3.61 -1.20 -14.79
CA GLY A 98 -3.36 -0.37 -13.60
C GLY A 98 -4.34 -0.68 -12.48
N GLY A 99 -4.37 0.15 -11.46
CA GLY A 99 -5.20 -0.01 -10.27
C GLY A 99 -6.64 0.50 -10.41
N SER A 100 -7.13 0.73 -11.63
CA SER A 100 -8.48 1.26 -11.89
C SER A 100 -8.78 2.58 -11.15
N GLY A 101 -7.80 3.47 -11.13
CA GLY A 101 -7.87 4.75 -10.45
C GLY A 101 -7.34 4.73 -9.02
N VAL A 102 -7.00 3.58 -8.47
CA VAL A 102 -6.48 3.44 -7.11
C VAL A 102 -4.99 3.11 -7.14
N LEU A 103 -4.20 3.82 -6.35
CA LEU A 103 -2.80 3.46 -6.10
C LEU A 103 -2.79 2.22 -5.20
N ILE A 104 -2.13 1.14 -5.63
CA ILE A 104 -2.06 -0.09 -4.85
C ILE A 104 -0.62 -0.33 -4.40
N GLU A 105 -0.41 -0.37 -3.10
CA GLU A 105 0.87 -0.67 -2.48
C GLU A 105 0.97 -2.18 -2.21
N LEU A 106 1.93 -2.84 -2.83
CA LEU A 106 2.29 -4.21 -2.50
C LEU A 106 3.42 -4.16 -1.46
N ILE A 107 3.26 -4.87 -0.35
CA ILE A 107 4.14 -4.78 0.80
C ILE A 107 4.67 -6.18 1.11
N GLN A 108 5.99 -6.32 1.20
CA GLN A 108 6.59 -7.59 1.63
C GLN A 108 6.13 -7.93 3.03
N ALA A 109 5.38 -9.01 3.18
CA ALA A 109 4.90 -9.46 4.48
C ALA A 109 6.06 -9.92 5.36
N PRO A 110 6.10 -9.52 6.64
CA PRO A 110 7.03 -10.10 7.59
C PRO A 110 6.66 -11.55 7.91
N PRO A 111 7.60 -12.36 8.41
CA PRO A 111 7.36 -13.79 8.65
C PRO A 111 6.14 -14.12 9.50
N GLU A 112 5.84 -13.31 10.52
CA GLU A 112 4.66 -13.53 11.38
C GLU A 112 3.35 -13.35 10.63
N VAL A 113 3.29 -12.44 9.65
CA VAL A 113 2.11 -12.26 8.79
C VAL A 113 1.96 -13.43 7.84
N VAL A 114 3.05 -13.87 7.20
CA VAL A 114 3.03 -15.04 6.32
C VAL A 114 2.51 -16.27 7.07
N ARG A 115 3.05 -16.55 8.25
CA ARG A 115 2.61 -17.68 9.07
C ARG A 115 1.14 -17.60 9.47
N ALA A 116 0.66 -16.37 9.79
CA ALA A 116 -0.74 -16.18 10.16
C ALA A 116 -1.69 -16.45 9.00
N PHE A 117 -1.34 -16.03 7.79
CA PHE A 117 -2.12 -16.35 6.58
C PHE A 117 -2.11 -17.84 6.28
N GLU A 118 -0.96 -18.49 6.37
CA GLU A 118 -0.84 -19.94 6.16
C GLU A 118 -1.69 -20.73 7.18
N ALA A 119 -1.65 -20.33 8.44
CA ALA A 119 -2.47 -20.93 9.49
C ALA A 119 -3.97 -20.74 9.23
N ALA A 120 -4.39 -19.54 8.81
CA ALA A 120 -5.78 -19.25 8.48
C ALA A 120 -6.24 -20.07 7.25
N ALA A 121 -5.41 -20.20 6.23
CA ALA A 121 -5.70 -21.00 5.04
C ALA A 121 -5.83 -22.50 5.37
N SER A 122 -5.03 -23.00 6.30
CA SER A 122 -5.04 -24.41 6.71
C SER A 122 -6.25 -24.78 7.59
N SER A 123 -6.85 -23.82 8.29
CA SER A 123 -8.00 -24.04 9.19
C SER A 123 -9.35 -23.86 8.52
N GLY A 124 -9.34 -23.43 7.26
CA GLY A 124 -10.55 -23.14 6.46
C GLY A 124 -11.13 -24.33 5.73
#